data_52fb9a9f11f6ebb97278b30b8305054a
#
_entry.id   52fb9a9f11f6ebb97278b30b8305054a
#
_cell.length_a   1.000
_cell.length_b   1.000
_cell.length_c   1.000
_cell.angle_alpha   90.00
_cell.angle_beta   90.00
_cell.angle_gamma   90.00
#
_symmetry.space_group_name_H-M   'P 1'
#
loop_
_entity.id
_entity.type
_entity.pdbx_description
1 polymer ?
#
loop_
_entity_poly.entity_id
_entity_poly.type
_entity_poly.pdbx_seq_one_letter_code
_entity_poly.pdbx_strand_id
1 'polypeptide(L)'
;MARHLRIAAAQLGPLHKADTRAVAVSRLRKLLRDAHSMGAKFVVFPELALTTFFPRWWMEDQTEVDARYFEKTMPSAETQPLFDEAKKLGIGFYIGYAELTPEGHRFNTAILVGPDGTIVGKYRKIHLPGHADHKPKAAFQHLEKKYFEVGDLGFRVWRYLGTITGMLICNDRRWPEAFRVLALQGAEIVALGFNTPSENLH
;
A
#
# COMPACT_ATOMS: atom_id res chain seq x y z
N MET A 1 26.60 -15.06 12.35
CA MET A 1 25.43 -15.95 12.31
C MET A 1 24.43 -15.42 11.27
N ALA A 2 23.82 -16.31 10.48
CA ALA A 2 22.78 -15.93 9.53
C ALA A 2 21.55 -15.43 10.28
N ARG A 3 20.93 -14.33 9.81
CA ARG A 3 19.64 -13.83 10.31
C ARG A 3 18.52 -14.42 9.46
N HIS A 4 17.47 -14.91 10.08
CA HIS A 4 16.30 -15.46 9.39
C HIS A 4 15.06 -14.63 9.74
N LEU A 5 14.41 -14.06 8.73
CA LEU A 5 13.13 -13.38 8.85
C LEU A 5 12.13 -14.01 7.87
N ARG A 6 11.06 -14.63 8.40
CA ARG A 6 9.98 -15.16 7.56
C ARG A 6 9.00 -14.06 7.21
N ILE A 7 8.85 -13.80 5.91
CA ILE A 7 7.99 -12.77 5.33
C ILE A 7 6.90 -13.45 4.49
N ALA A 8 5.68 -12.92 4.54
CA ALA A 8 4.57 -13.36 3.70
C ALA A 8 4.21 -12.25 2.69
N ALA A 9 4.08 -12.63 1.42
CA ALA A 9 3.43 -11.81 0.39
C ALA A 9 1.94 -12.20 0.36
N ALA A 10 1.08 -11.27 0.77
CA ALA A 10 -0.35 -11.54 0.92
C ALA A 10 -1.12 -11.10 -0.31
N GLN A 11 -1.64 -12.06 -1.07
CA GLN A 11 -2.50 -11.79 -2.23
C GLN A 11 -3.95 -11.64 -1.79
N LEU A 12 -4.45 -10.40 -1.77
CA LEU A 12 -5.80 -10.07 -1.28
C LEU A 12 -6.93 -10.57 -2.20
N GLY A 13 -6.64 -10.70 -3.49
CA GLY A 13 -7.64 -10.88 -4.53
C GLY A 13 -8.41 -9.58 -4.85
N PRO A 14 -9.36 -9.59 -5.79
CA PRO A 14 -10.05 -8.39 -6.21
C PRO A 14 -10.96 -7.83 -5.11
N LEU A 15 -10.97 -6.52 -4.96
CA LEU A 15 -12.00 -5.74 -4.27
C LEU A 15 -12.89 -5.08 -5.32
N HIS A 16 -14.18 -5.28 -5.22
CA HIS A 16 -15.15 -4.70 -6.14
C HIS A 16 -15.59 -3.30 -5.70
N LYS A 17 -16.20 -2.54 -6.61
CA LYS A 17 -16.71 -1.20 -6.28
C LYS A 17 -17.72 -1.21 -5.13
N ALA A 18 -18.51 -2.27 -5.00
CA ALA A 18 -19.50 -2.40 -3.94
C ALA A 18 -18.92 -2.82 -2.58
N ASP A 19 -17.66 -3.31 -2.55
CA ASP A 19 -17.04 -3.75 -1.30
C ASP A 19 -16.77 -2.55 -0.39
N THR A 20 -17.10 -2.73 0.89
CA THR A 20 -16.86 -1.73 1.92
C THR A 20 -15.46 -1.84 2.49
N ARG A 21 -15.03 -0.79 3.20
CA ARG A 21 -13.78 -0.81 3.98
C ARG A 21 -13.74 -1.97 4.97
N ALA A 22 -14.87 -2.23 5.64
CA ALA A 22 -14.99 -3.34 6.59
C ALA A 22 -14.75 -4.71 5.95
N VAL A 23 -15.22 -4.92 4.71
CA VAL A 23 -14.95 -6.15 3.93
C VAL A 23 -13.46 -6.27 3.64
N ALA A 24 -12.83 -5.21 3.17
CA ALA A 24 -11.39 -5.19 2.89
C ALA A 24 -10.57 -5.51 4.15
N VAL A 25 -10.85 -4.82 5.26
CA VAL A 25 -10.17 -5.02 6.55
C VAL A 25 -10.38 -6.45 7.08
N SER A 26 -11.57 -7.00 6.95
CA SER A 26 -11.85 -8.39 7.36
C SER A 26 -10.97 -9.39 6.59
N ARG A 27 -10.83 -9.20 5.26
CA ARG A 27 -9.97 -10.05 4.40
C ARG A 27 -8.50 -9.88 4.72
N LEU A 28 -8.03 -8.65 4.96
CA LEU A 28 -6.65 -8.37 5.38
C LEU A 28 -6.32 -9.03 6.72
N ARG A 29 -7.23 -8.94 7.70
CA ARG A 29 -7.08 -9.60 9.01
C ARG A 29 -7.00 -11.12 8.88
N LYS A 30 -7.80 -11.71 7.99
CA LYS A 30 -7.71 -13.16 7.72
C LYS A 30 -6.33 -13.52 7.18
N LEU A 31 -5.84 -12.81 6.17
CA LEU A 31 -4.50 -13.05 5.59
C LEU A 31 -3.39 -12.86 6.62
N LEU A 32 -3.53 -11.87 7.52
CA LEU A 32 -2.58 -11.64 8.61
C LEU A 32 -2.50 -12.84 9.56
N ARG A 33 -3.66 -13.39 9.97
CA ARG A 33 -3.74 -14.59 10.80
C ARG A 33 -3.16 -15.82 10.10
N ASP A 34 -3.49 -16.00 8.83
CA ASP A 34 -3.00 -17.13 8.03
C ASP A 34 -1.45 -17.06 7.94
N ALA A 35 -0.90 -15.89 7.65
CA ALA A 35 0.55 -15.68 7.61
C ALA A 35 1.21 -15.93 8.99
N HIS A 36 0.60 -15.44 10.07
CA HIS A 36 1.08 -15.65 11.42
C HIS A 36 1.11 -17.14 11.77
N SER A 37 0.06 -17.91 11.40
CA SER A 37 0.00 -19.36 11.65
C SER A 37 1.11 -20.14 10.93
N MET A 38 1.62 -19.60 9.81
CA MET A 38 2.77 -20.12 9.08
C MET A 38 4.13 -19.61 9.61
N GLY A 39 4.11 -18.87 10.73
CA GLY A 39 5.30 -18.34 11.40
C GLY A 39 5.88 -17.08 10.77
N ALA A 40 5.16 -16.38 9.89
CA ALA A 40 5.60 -15.11 9.37
C ALA A 40 5.68 -14.06 10.49
N LYS A 41 6.66 -13.16 10.37
CA LYS A 41 6.84 -12.01 11.28
C LYS A 41 6.52 -10.68 10.58
N PHE A 42 6.42 -10.71 9.26
CA PHE A 42 6.13 -9.57 8.42
C PHE A 42 5.22 -9.98 7.26
N VAL A 43 4.18 -9.18 7.00
CA VAL A 43 3.24 -9.37 5.89
C VAL A 43 3.27 -8.17 4.97
N VAL A 44 3.41 -8.40 3.66
CA VAL A 44 3.33 -7.35 2.64
C VAL A 44 1.98 -7.47 1.95
N PHE A 45 1.11 -6.48 2.17
CA PHE A 45 -0.18 -6.34 1.51
C PHE A 45 -0.08 -5.56 0.18
N PRO A 46 -1.09 -5.62 -0.70
CA PRO A 46 -1.08 -4.88 -1.96
C PRO A 46 -1.12 -3.35 -1.80
N GLU A 47 -0.87 -2.67 -2.92
CA GLU A 47 -1.18 -1.25 -3.14
C GLU A 47 -2.69 -1.02 -3.04
N LEU A 48 -3.12 0.13 -2.43
CA LEU A 48 -4.54 0.51 -2.27
C LEU A 48 -5.43 -0.62 -1.72
N ALA A 49 -4.90 -1.36 -0.74
CA ALA A 49 -5.50 -2.61 -0.23
C ALA A 49 -6.81 -2.41 0.55
N LEU A 50 -7.21 -1.19 0.82
CA LEU A 50 -8.44 -0.86 1.56
C LEU A 50 -9.66 -0.64 0.66
N THR A 51 -9.46 -0.53 -0.66
CA THR A 51 -10.50 -0.25 -1.63
C THR A 51 -10.28 -1.01 -2.93
N THR A 52 -11.28 -1.05 -3.81
CA THR A 52 -11.02 -1.36 -5.22
C THR A 52 -9.95 -0.43 -5.78
N PHE A 53 -9.23 -0.87 -6.82
CA PHE A 53 -8.25 -0.01 -7.52
C PHE A 53 -9.00 1.06 -8.33
N PHE A 54 -9.51 2.08 -7.63
CA PHE A 54 -10.38 3.11 -8.18
C PHE A 54 -9.76 3.96 -9.31
N PRO A 55 -8.42 4.12 -9.46
CA PRO A 55 -7.84 4.84 -10.59
C PRO A 55 -8.15 4.25 -11.97
N ARG A 56 -8.89 3.14 -12.06
CA ARG A 56 -9.41 2.58 -13.31
C ARG A 56 -10.62 3.33 -13.86
N TRP A 57 -11.32 4.10 -13.03
CA TRP A 57 -12.55 4.76 -13.42
C TRP A 57 -12.42 6.27 -13.38
N TRP A 58 -12.97 6.93 -14.40
CA TRP A 58 -13.16 8.37 -14.38
C TRP A 58 -14.36 8.67 -13.47
N MET A 59 -14.12 9.52 -12.48
CA MET A 59 -15.16 10.06 -11.58
C MET A 59 -15.00 11.57 -11.55
N GLU A 60 -16.12 12.30 -11.68
CA GLU A 60 -16.09 13.75 -11.78
C GLU A 60 -16.13 14.43 -10.41
N ASP A 61 -16.93 13.92 -9.50
CA ASP A 61 -17.05 14.46 -8.15
C ASP A 61 -15.89 14.03 -7.26
N GLN A 62 -14.93 14.94 -7.10
CA GLN A 62 -13.76 14.69 -6.25
C GLN A 62 -14.14 14.54 -4.76
N THR A 63 -15.21 15.22 -4.32
CA THR A 63 -15.66 15.11 -2.92
C THR A 63 -16.18 13.69 -2.61
N GLU A 64 -16.93 13.11 -3.55
CA GLU A 64 -17.39 11.72 -3.43
C GLU A 64 -16.20 10.74 -3.47
N VAL A 65 -15.23 10.99 -4.36
CA VAL A 65 -14.00 10.18 -4.46
C VAL A 65 -13.23 10.20 -3.13
N ASP A 66 -13.04 11.38 -2.56
CA ASP A 66 -12.32 11.55 -1.29
C ASP A 66 -13.04 10.84 -0.14
N ALA A 67 -14.35 11.04 -0.03
CA ALA A 67 -15.14 10.42 1.02
C ALA A 67 -15.14 8.88 0.94
N ARG A 68 -15.08 8.34 -0.28
CA ARG A 68 -15.23 6.91 -0.50
C ARG A 68 -13.91 6.13 -0.48
N TYR A 69 -12.82 6.71 -0.99
CA TYR A 69 -11.60 5.96 -1.26
C TYR A 69 -10.40 6.39 -0.45
N PHE A 70 -10.42 7.60 0.12
CA PHE A 70 -9.26 8.12 0.81
C PHE A 70 -9.38 7.99 2.34
N GLU A 71 -8.24 7.79 2.99
CA GLU A 71 -8.09 7.83 4.45
C GLU A 71 -7.54 9.21 4.86
N LYS A 72 -8.24 9.89 5.77
CA LYS A 72 -7.80 11.15 6.38
C LYS A 72 -6.86 10.93 7.56
N THR A 73 -6.97 9.77 8.19
CA THR A 73 -6.13 9.33 9.30
C THR A 73 -5.79 7.86 9.15
N MET A 74 -4.63 7.46 9.63
CA MET A 74 -4.22 6.06 9.65
C MET A 74 -3.56 5.74 11.02
N PRO A 75 -4.11 4.79 11.80
CA PRO A 75 -5.37 4.11 11.54
C PRO A 75 -6.59 5.02 11.66
N SER A 76 -7.63 4.73 10.89
CA SER A 76 -8.99 5.24 11.07
C SER A 76 -9.80 4.27 11.96
N ALA A 77 -11.00 4.65 12.39
CA ALA A 77 -11.88 3.75 13.14
C ALA A 77 -12.17 2.44 12.40
N GLU A 78 -12.28 2.48 11.06
CA GLU A 78 -12.53 1.31 10.24
C GLU A 78 -11.29 0.42 10.05
N THR A 79 -10.08 1.01 10.06
CA THR A 79 -8.83 0.26 9.87
C THR A 79 -8.18 -0.17 11.18
N GLN A 80 -8.53 0.44 12.31
CA GLN A 80 -8.02 0.11 13.65
C GLN A 80 -8.03 -1.40 13.96
N PRO A 81 -9.08 -2.16 13.59
CA PRO A 81 -9.10 -3.60 13.86
C PRO A 81 -7.95 -4.39 13.22
N LEU A 82 -7.37 -3.92 12.11
CA LEU A 82 -6.17 -4.55 11.50
C LEU A 82 -4.93 -4.31 12.37
N PHE A 83 -4.76 -3.09 12.88
CA PHE A 83 -3.64 -2.71 13.76
C PHE A 83 -3.72 -3.45 15.10
N ASP A 84 -4.91 -3.57 15.68
CA ASP A 84 -5.14 -4.31 16.91
C ASP A 84 -4.83 -5.80 16.74
N GLU A 85 -5.22 -6.39 15.60
CA GLU A 85 -4.90 -7.78 15.26
C GLU A 85 -3.39 -7.98 15.13
N ALA A 86 -2.69 -7.08 14.44
CA ALA A 86 -1.23 -7.12 14.28
C ALA A 86 -0.53 -7.06 15.65
N LYS A 87 -0.93 -6.15 16.51
CA LYS A 87 -0.43 -6.03 17.88
C LYS A 87 -0.69 -7.30 18.70
N LYS A 88 -1.90 -7.84 18.63
CA LYS A 88 -2.28 -9.07 19.34
C LYS A 88 -1.43 -10.26 18.92
N LEU A 89 -1.11 -10.37 17.63
CA LEU A 89 -0.32 -11.46 17.04
C LEU A 89 1.20 -11.24 17.13
N GLY A 90 1.65 -10.02 17.45
CA GLY A 90 3.06 -9.65 17.43
C GLY A 90 3.68 -9.76 16.04
N ILE A 91 2.92 -9.36 14.99
CA ILE A 91 3.33 -9.43 13.58
C ILE A 91 3.25 -8.05 12.94
N GLY A 92 4.29 -7.67 12.19
CA GLY A 92 4.27 -6.42 11.45
C GLY A 92 3.69 -6.56 10.05
N PHE A 93 3.32 -5.42 9.43
CA PHE A 93 2.83 -5.44 8.06
C PHE A 93 3.17 -4.16 7.29
N TYR A 94 3.22 -4.28 5.98
CA TYR A 94 3.19 -3.20 4.99
C TYR A 94 1.79 -3.15 4.36
N ILE A 95 1.23 -1.95 4.18
CA ILE A 95 -0.05 -1.76 3.51
C ILE A 95 -0.06 -0.47 2.68
N GLY A 96 -0.61 -0.56 1.45
CA GLY A 96 -0.87 0.59 0.59
C GLY A 96 -2.31 1.11 0.74
N TYR A 97 -2.48 2.43 0.73
CA TYR A 97 -3.79 3.11 0.81
C TYR A 97 -3.77 4.47 0.12
N ALA A 98 -4.94 5.04 -0.15
CA ALA A 98 -5.09 6.39 -0.65
C ALA A 98 -5.14 7.37 0.53
N GLU A 99 -4.17 8.27 0.64
CA GLU A 99 -4.02 9.25 1.72
C GLU A 99 -4.60 10.60 1.30
N LEU A 100 -5.48 11.18 2.11
CA LEU A 100 -5.89 12.58 2.04
C LEU A 100 -5.33 13.33 3.24
N THR A 101 -4.42 14.27 2.99
CA THR A 101 -3.85 15.08 4.08
C THR A 101 -4.83 16.14 4.58
N PRO A 102 -4.62 16.71 5.78
CA PRO A 102 -5.44 17.81 6.29
C PRO A 102 -5.45 19.04 5.38
N GLU A 103 -4.37 19.26 4.62
CA GLU A 103 -4.20 20.37 3.66
C GLU A 103 -4.90 20.09 2.32
N GLY A 104 -5.44 18.87 2.13
CA GLY A 104 -6.17 18.48 0.92
C GLY A 104 -5.32 17.81 -0.17
N HIS A 105 -4.06 17.50 0.12
CA HIS A 105 -3.19 16.77 -0.80
C HIS A 105 -3.55 15.27 -0.84
N ARG A 106 -3.40 14.64 -2.00
CA ARG A 106 -3.78 13.23 -2.26
C ARG A 106 -2.60 12.42 -2.72
N PHE A 107 -2.28 11.38 -1.95
CA PHE A 107 -1.13 10.52 -2.26
C PHE A 107 -1.52 9.04 -2.30
N ASN A 108 -0.87 8.30 -3.20
CA ASN A 108 -0.81 6.84 -3.12
C ASN A 108 0.28 6.50 -2.11
N THR A 109 -0.11 6.04 -0.94
CA THR A 109 0.76 5.96 0.25
C THR A 109 0.90 4.51 0.71
N ALA A 110 2.07 4.18 1.21
CA ALA A 110 2.31 2.94 1.95
C ALA A 110 2.86 3.24 3.34
N ILE A 111 2.49 2.40 4.30
CA ILE A 111 3.03 2.43 5.66
C ILE A 111 3.62 1.09 6.05
N LEU A 112 4.61 1.17 6.93
CA LEU A 112 5.22 0.03 7.62
C LEU A 112 4.75 0.06 9.06
N VAL A 113 4.12 -1.01 9.52
CA VAL A 113 3.54 -1.11 10.87
C VAL A 113 4.30 -2.18 11.64
N GLY A 114 4.75 -1.82 12.83
CA GLY A 114 5.46 -2.70 13.75
C GLY A 114 4.57 -3.77 14.40
N PRO A 115 5.18 -4.79 15.01
CA PRO A 115 4.46 -5.85 15.71
C PRO A 115 3.73 -5.36 16.97
N ASP A 116 3.97 -4.14 17.40
CA ASP A 116 3.26 -3.45 18.48
C ASP A 116 2.04 -2.64 17.98
N GLY A 117 1.79 -2.65 16.66
CA GLY A 117 0.73 -1.90 16.01
C GLY A 117 1.06 -0.42 15.77
N THR A 118 2.31 0.01 15.96
CA THR A 118 2.72 1.41 15.68
C THR A 118 3.20 1.57 14.24
N ILE A 119 2.97 2.76 13.65
CA ILE A 119 3.51 3.09 12.34
C ILE A 119 4.99 3.44 12.48
N VAL A 120 5.85 2.64 11.86
CA VAL A 120 7.31 2.80 11.86
C VAL A 120 7.77 3.72 10.73
N GLY A 121 7.10 3.67 9.59
CA GLY A 121 7.47 4.44 8.42
C GLY A 121 6.32 4.70 7.47
N LYS A 122 6.45 5.76 6.66
CA LYS A 122 5.51 6.15 5.61
C LYS A 122 6.28 6.49 4.34
N TYR A 123 5.75 6.05 3.21
CA TYR A 123 6.24 6.35 1.87
C TYR A 123 5.06 6.78 0.98
N ARG A 124 5.25 7.80 0.16
CA ARG A 124 4.32 8.27 -0.86
C ARG A 124 4.89 7.98 -2.24
N LYS A 125 4.10 7.35 -3.10
CA LYS A 125 4.53 6.90 -4.45
C LYS A 125 5.05 8.04 -5.29
N ILE A 126 6.26 7.89 -5.81
CA ILE A 126 6.93 8.93 -6.63
C ILE A 126 6.62 8.71 -8.11
N HIS A 127 6.70 7.48 -8.61
CA HIS A 127 6.52 7.20 -10.04
C HIS A 127 5.07 6.82 -10.35
N LEU A 128 4.21 7.84 -10.52
CA LEU A 128 2.81 7.65 -10.89
C LEU A 128 2.71 7.23 -12.36
N PRO A 129 2.15 6.05 -12.68
CA PRO A 129 1.90 5.63 -14.06
C PRO A 129 0.63 6.27 -14.64
N GLY A 130 0.41 6.02 -15.92
CA GLY A 130 -0.83 6.37 -16.57
C GLY A 130 -0.95 7.85 -16.92
N HIS A 131 -2.18 8.38 -16.86
CA HIS A 131 -2.55 9.71 -17.36
C HIS A 131 -3.54 10.41 -16.41
N ALA A 132 -3.74 11.69 -16.65
CA ALA A 132 -4.72 12.51 -15.93
C ALA A 132 -6.01 12.71 -16.74
N ASP A 133 -5.92 12.74 -18.07
CA ASP A 133 -7.02 13.05 -18.96
C ASP A 133 -7.99 11.88 -19.14
N HIS A 134 -9.29 12.20 -19.32
CA HIS A 134 -10.30 11.21 -19.62
C HIS A 134 -10.08 10.58 -21.00
N LYS A 135 -10.00 9.27 -21.08
CA LYS A 135 -9.86 8.49 -22.31
C LYS A 135 -11.00 7.48 -22.46
N PRO A 136 -12.24 7.93 -22.75
CA PRO A 136 -13.43 7.07 -22.68
C PRO A 136 -13.41 5.90 -23.70
N LYS A 137 -12.60 6.01 -24.76
CA LYS A 137 -12.45 4.94 -25.77
C LYS A 137 -11.36 3.93 -25.42
N ALA A 138 -10.59 4.14 -24.38
CA ALA A 138 -9.57 3.17 -23.93
C ALA A 138 -10.24 1.93 -23.32
N ALA A 139 -9.68 0.74 -23.57
CA ALA A 139 -10.17 -0.52 -23.01
C ALA A 139 -10.23 -0.49 -21.47
N PHE A 140 -9.27 0.18 -20.85
CA PHE A 140 -9.33 0.58 -19.45
C PHE A 140 -8.54 1.89 -19.26
N GLN A 141 -8.85 2.62 -18.20
CA GLN A 141 -8.10 3.81 -17.84
C GLN A 141 -7.13 3.53 -16.70
N HIS A 142 -6.05 4.29 -16.66
CA HIS A 142 -5.06 4.25 -15.59
C HIS A 142 -4.80 5.70 -15.14
N LEU A 143 -5.64 6.15 -14.21
CA LEU A 143 -5.80 7.56 -13.85
C LEU A 143 -5.05 7.94 -12.55
N GLU A 144 -3.93 7.29 -12.26
CA GLU A 144 -3.19 7.65 -11.05
C GLU A 144 -2.76 9.12 -11.04
N LYS A 145 -2.38 9.68 -12.18
CA LYS A 145 -2.00 11.11 -12.29
C LYS A 145 -3.19 12.08 -12.16
N LYS A 146 -4.43 11.59 -12.24
CA LYS A 146 -5.63 12.38 -11.94
C LYS A 146 -5.88 12.45 -10.44
N TYR A 147 -5.72 11.32 -9.76
CA TYR A 147 -6.15 11.17 -8.36
C TYR A 147 -5.05 11.39 -7.33
N PHE A 148 -3.78 11.31 -7.73
CA PHE A 148 -2.66 11.40 -6.82
C PHE A 148 -1.61 12.41 -7.28
N GLU A 149 -1.01 13.04 -6.30
CA GLU A 149 0.19 13.88 -6.44
C GLU A 149 1.45 13.02 -6.34
N VAL A 150 2.55 13.53 -6.89
CA VAL A 150 3.87 12.90 -6.77
C VAL A 150 4.30 12.91 -5.31
N GLY A 151 4.76 11.79 -4.80
CA GLY A 151 5.20 11.66 -3.42
C GLY A 151 6.35 12.60 -3.06
N ASP A 152 6.26 13.23 -1.92
CA ASP A 152 7.12 14.29 -1.42
C ASP A 152 8.09 13.86 -0.29
N LEU A 153 7.99 12.60 0.18
CA LEU A 153 8.78 12.11 1.30
C LEU A 153 10.14 11.54 0.88
N GLY A 154 10.39 11.36 -0.43
CA GLY A 154 11.58 10.74 -0.98
C GLY A 154 11.66 9.22 -0.67
N PHE A 155 12.74 8.61 -1.14
CA PHE A 155 13.04 7.20 -0.85
C PHE A 155 13.79 7.11 0.47
N ARG A 156 13.22 6.36 1.44
CA ARG A 156 13.75 6.21 2.80
C ARG A 156 13.79 4.76 3.23
N VAL A 157 14.63 4.47 4.22
CA VAL A 157 14.72 3.17 4.87
C VAL A 157 14.47 3.29 6.36
N TRP A 158 14.01 2.19 6.97
CA TRP A 158 13.71 2.12 8.41
C TRP A 158 14.36 0.88 9.02
N ARG A 159 14.78 0.99 10.28
CA ARG A 159 15.13 -0.19 11.06
C ARG A 159 13.86 -0.93 11.44
N TYR A 160 13.71 -2.15 10.96
CA TYR A 160 12.46 -2.90 11.09
C TYR A 160 12.72 -4.39 11.22
N LEU A 161 12.24 -5.01 12.31
CA LEU A 161 12.40 -6.45 12.60
C LEU A 161 13.83 -6.97 12.46
N GLY A 162 14.80 -6.18 12.93
CA GLY A 162 16.21 -6.53 12.86
C GLY A 162 16.86 -6.36 11.48
N THR A 163 16.16 -5.74 10.53
CA THR A 163 16.64 -5.43 9.18
C THR A 163 16.59 -3.93 8.88
N ILE A 164 17.19 -3.52 7.76
CA ILE A 164 16.96 -2.21 7.15
C ILE A 164 16.00 -2.41 5.99
N THR A 165 14.78 -1.89 6.12
CA THR A 165 13.70 -2.11 5.16
C THR A 165 13.33 -0.81 4.47
N GLY A 166 13.29 -0.82 3.12
CA GLY A 166 12.74 0.23 2.27
C GLY A 166 11.31 -0.10 1.83
N MET A 167 10.58 0.92 1.38
CA MET A 167 9.26 0.75 0.77
C MET A 167 9.20 1.34 -0.63
N LEU A 168 8.52 0.64 -1.53
CA LEU A 168 8.14 1.11 -2.87
C LEU A 168 6.69 0.74 -3.14
N ILE A 169 6.08 1.37 -4.15
CA ILE A 169 4.71 1.08 -4.58
C ILE A 169 4.66 0.86 -6.10
N CYS A 170 4.20 -0.31 -6.51
CA CYS A 170 3.78 -0.65 -7.86
C CYS A 170 4.77 -0.21 -8.96
N ASN A 171 4.48 0.89 -9.66
CA ASN A 171 5.28 1.40 -10.79
C ASN A 171 6.71 1.82 -10.40
N ASP A 172 6.98 2.13 -9.13
CA ASP A 172 8.34 2.42 -8.66
C ASP A 172 9.31 1.29 -8.98
N ARG A 173 8.83 0.02 -9.04
CA ARG A 173 9.66 -1.14 -9.37
C ARG A 173 10.31 -1.12 -10.76
N ARG A 174 9.79 -0.27 -11.66
CA ARG A 174 10.29 -0.15 -13.04
C ARG A 174 11.45 0.82 -13.18
N TRP A 175 11.79 1.52 -12.08
CA TRP A 175 12.82 2.54 -12.04
C TRP A 175 14.00 2.06 -11.19
N PRO A 176 15.13 1.70 -11.79
CA PRO A 176 16.31 1.20 -11.06
C PRO A 176 16.86 2.21 -10.06
N GLU A 177 16.65 3.52 -10.28
CA GLU A 177 17.04 4.60 -9.39
C GLU A 177 16.42 4.45 -8.00
N ALA A 178 15.13 4.03 -7.92
CA ALA A 178 14.44 3.82 -6.66
C ALA A 178 15.16 2.76 -5.80
N PHE A 179 15.49 1.62 -6.40
CA PHE A 179 16.22 0.55 -5.73
C PHE A 179 17.65 0.97 -5.38
N ARG A 180 18.32 1.70 -6.28
CA ARG A 180 19.66 2.20 -6.05
C ARG A 180 19.72 3.13 -4.85
N VAL A 181 18.81 4.08 -4.74
CA VAL A 181 18.74 5.01 -3.59
C VAL A 181 18.50 4.26 -2.29
N LEU A 182 17.58 3.30 -2.26
CA LEU A 182 17.34 2.46 -1.09
C LEU A 182 18.57 1.60 -0.72
N ALA A 183 19.22 1.00 -1.71
CA ALA A 183 20.42 0.18 -1.51
C ALA A 183 21.59 1.01 -0.93
N LEU A 184 21.81 2.23 -1.43
CA LEU A 184 22.83 3.14 -0.91
C LEU A 184 22.56 3.58 0.54
N GLN A 185 21.28 3.55 0.99
CA GLN A 185 20.91 3.76 2.38
C GLN A 185 21.02 2.47 3.22
N GLY A 186 21.44 1.36 2.62
CA GLY A 186 21.64 0.09 3.29
C GLY A 186 20.40 -0.82 3.37
N ALA A 187 19.40 -0.63 2.49
CA ALA A 187 18.24 -1.51 2.47
C ALA A 187 18.65 -2.97 2.24
N GLU A 188 18.20 -3.84 3.12
CA GLU A 188 18.36 -5.29 3.04
C GLU A 188 17.08 -5.94 2.46
N ILE A 189 15.94 -5.28 2.66
CA ILE A 189 14.62 -5.69 2.19
C ILE A 189 13.91 -4.49 1.58
N VAL A 190 13.20 -4.71 0.48
CA VAL A 190 12.27 -3.73 -0.11
C VAL A 190 10.87 -4.33 -0.10
N ALA A 191 9.98 -3.78 0.73
CA ALA A 191 8.56 -4.12 0.71
C ALA A 191 7.87 -3.37 -0.42
N LEU A 192 7.15 -4.11 -1.27
CA LEU A 192 6.51 -3.56 -2.46
C LEU A 192 5.13 -4.20 -2.69
N GLY A 193 4.08 -3.39 -2.58
CA GLY A 193 2.72 -3.76 -2.94
C GLY A 193 2.35 -3.21 -4.31
N PHE A 194 1.57 -3.97 -5.09
CA PHE A 194 1.10 -3.55 -6.40
C PHE A 194 -0.26 -4.17 -6.76
N ASN A 195 -0.95 -3.54 -7.70
CA ASN A 195 -2.07 -4.10 -8.43
C ASN A 195 -1.68 -4.27 -9.91
N THR A 196 -2.10 -5.39 -10.50
CA THR A 196 -1.88 -5.66 -11.92
C THR A 196 -3.19 -6.19 -12.50
N PRO A 197 -3.65 -5.67 -13.67
CA PRO A 197 -4.79 -6.24 -14.37
C PRO A 197 -4.50 -7.68 -14.79
N SER A 198 -5.50 -8.54 -14.71
CA SER A 198 -5.36 -9.95 -15.13
C SER A 198 -5.08 -10.12 -16.63
N GLU A 199 -5.41 -9.09 -17.42
CA GLU A 199 -5.26 -9.10 -18.89
C GLU A 199 -3.92 -8.53 -19.39
N ASN A 200 -3.10 -7.94 -18.53
CA ASN A 200 -1.77 -7.43 -18.87
C ASN A 200 -0.70 -8.43 -18.40
N LEU A 201 -0.54 -9.49 -19.19
CA LEU A 201 0.55 -10.45 -19.06
C LEU A 201 1.79 -9.94 -19.81
N HIS A 202 2.38 -8.81 -19.38
CA HIS A 202 3.66 -8.31 -19.93
C HIS A 202 4.61 -7.92 -18.84
#